data_bcd86d710107580301954ae7c1cdd203
#
_entry.id   bcd86d710107580301954ae7c1cdd203
#
_cell.length_a   1.000
_cell.length_b   1.000
_cell.length_c   1.000
_cell.angle_alpha   90.00
_cell.angle_beta   90.00
_cell.angle_gamma   90.00
#
_symmetry.space_group_name_H-M   'P 1'
#
loop_
_entity.id
_entity.type
_entity.pdbx_description
1 polymer ?
#
loop_
_entity_poly.entity_id
_entity_poly.type
_entity_poly.pdbx_seq_one_letter_code
_entity_poly.pdbx_strand_id
1 'polypeptide(L)'
;TRITVGGVDFAVLEDRKFKSGPAGKIPQMGPRPDHINDPKYDPKTIDLPGLQLLGPRQEKFLKNWSEDWTNAEMKGVLSQTAFCGAVHMHGGPKSRLLADLDCNGWPQTPRNKAVELIRRAWAVHLCGDQHLAVVVKHGISDHGDGPYGFTSPALVNTIYGRWWHPLDEQSGPNPVPNSPLPWTGDFKDGLGNKISMIAYANPENRNDEKKRADGYGIARFNKKNRTVTFECWPRFSDVRHGDGAQFPGWPITVAQDANDGRKVAGYLPELIFANGKNPVVQVIEDKSGDVLYTVRARGGRFQPRVYSKGKHTVKIGLQKPDAKTLAGLEPKPKSAAGELNVSA
;
A
#
# COMPACT_ATOMS: atom_id res chain seq x y z
N THR A 1 -0.93 -11.75 -13.28
CA THR A 1 -1.84 -11.36 -14.37
C THR A 1 -2.43 -9.98 -14.13
N ARG A 2 -3.15 -9.40 -15.13
CA ARG A 2 -3.88 -8.13 -14.95
C ARG A 2 -5.37 -8.32 -15.30
N ILE A 3 -6.23 -7.55 -14.65
CA ILE A 3 -7.67 -7.51 -14.89
C ILE A 3 -8.11 -6.05 -14.86
N THR A 4 -8.81 -5.59 -15.88
CA THR A 4 -9.39 -4.23 -15.92
C THR A 4 -10.90 -4.32 -15.79
N VAL A 5 -11.45 -3.68 -14.77
CA VAL A 5 -12.90 -3.64 -14.50
C VAL A 5 -13.31 -2.19 -14.27
N GLY A 6 -14.29 -1.71 -15.01
CA GLY A 6 -14.84 -0.36 -14.85
C GLY A 6 -13.80 0.77 -14.98
N GLY A 7 -12.70 0.57 -15.72
CA GLY A 7 -11.62 1.54 -15.86
C GLY A 7 -10.62 1.54 -14.70
N VAL A 8 -10.71 0.59 -13.78
CA VAL A 8 -9.67 0.30 -12.78
C VAL A 8 -8.88 -0.93 -13.22
N ASP A 9 -7.57 -0.80 -13.30
CA ASP A 9 -6.67 -1.87 -13.73
C ASP A 9 -5.95 -2.47 -12.54
N PHE A 10 -6.15 -3.76 -12.32
CA PHE A 10 -5.59 -4.51 -11.21
C PHE A 10 -4.44 -5.40 -11.65
N ALA A 11 -3.29 -5.26 -11.00
CA ALA A 11 -2.26 -6.29 -10.99
C ALA A 11 -2.64 -7.37 -9.98
N VAL A 12 -2.80 -8.61 -10.44
CA VAL A 12 -3.05 -9.78 -9.58
C VAL A 12 -1.74 -10.53 -9.42
N LEU A 13 -1.21 -10.53 -8.19
CA LEU A 13 0.07 -11.13 -7.84
C LEU A 13 -0.11 -12.55 -7.31
N GLU A 14 0.86 -13.38 -7.58
CA GLU A 14 1.06 -14.67 -6.93
C GLU A 14 2.25 -14.52 -5.98
N ASP A 15 1.98 -14.35 -4.70
CA ASP A 15 2.94 -13.95 -3.68
C ASP A 15 3.35 -15.09 -2.72
N ARG A 16 2.96 -16.34 -3.03
CA ARG A 16 3.31 -17.51 -2.23
C ARG A 16 4.32 -18.42 -2.92
N LYS A 17 4.11 -18.70 -4.20
CA LYS A 17 4.90 -19.70 -4.95
C LYS A 17 6.39 -19.37 -5.03
N PHE A 18 6.75 -18.08 -5.17
CA PHE A 18 8.13 -17.65 -5.36
C PHE A 18 8.74 -17.05 -4.09
N LYS A 19 7.95 -16.88 -3.06
CA LYS A 19 8.42 -16.38 -1.77
C LYS A 19 9.38 -17.37 -1.12
N SER A 20 10.49 -16.87 -0.61
CA SER A 20 11.41 -17.67 0.20
C SER A 20 10.71 -18.16 1.48
N GLY A 21 10.78 -19.45 1.76
CA GLY A 21 10.39 -20.00 3.06
C GLY A 21 11.48 -19.76 4.11
N PRO A 22 11.14 -19.56 5.39
CA PRO A 22 12.11 -19.35 6.46
C PRO A 22 12.89 -20.62 6.85
N ALA A 23 12.27 -21.79 6.75
CA ALA A 23 12.88 -23.05 7.16
C ALA A 23 14.22 -23.32 6.49
N GLY A 24 15.25 -23.61 7.27
CA GLY A 24 16.61 -23.86 6.79
C GLY A 24 17.38 -22.64 6.27
N LYS A 25 16.77 -21.44 6.28
CA LYS A 25 17.42 -20.19 5.84
C LYS A 25 17.70 -19.25 7.00
N ILE A 26 16.81 -19.22 7.97
CA ILE A 26 16.97 -18.44 9.20
C ILE A 26 16.79 -19.34 10.42
N PRO A 27 17.40 -19.01 11.57
CA PRO A 27 17.18 -19.74 12.80
C PRO A 27 15.70 -19.76 13.19
N GLN A 28 15.22 -20.89 13.71
CA GLN A 28 13.87 -20.96 14.29
C GLN A 28 13.88 -20.24 15.65
N MET A 29 13.05 -19.21 15.79
CA MET A 29 12.97 -18.35 16.98
C MET A 29 11.55 -18.32 17.57
N GLY A 30 10.80 -19.39 17.36
CA GLY A 30 9.44 -19.56 17.85
C GLY A 30 8.94 -20.97 17.67
N PRO A 31 7.65 -21.23 17.97
CA PRO A 31 7.07 -22.57 17.94
C PRO A 31 7.00 -23.19 16.53
N ARG A 32 7.07 -22.36 15.51
CA ARG A 32 7.07 -22.73 14.09
C ARG A 32 8.18 -21.96 13.36
N PRO A 33 8.67 -22.44 12.21
CA PRO A 33 9.71 -21.74 11.44
C PRO A 33 9.34 -20.31 11.01
N ASP A 34 8.05 -20.04 10.83
CA ASP A 34 7.49 -18.76 10.40
C ASP A 34 7.05 -17.85 11.57
N HIS A 35 7.06 -18.35 12.81
CA HIS A 35 6.64 -17.58 13.98
C HIS A 35 7.84 -17.20 14.85
N ILE A 36 7.97 -15.93 15.17
CA ILE A 36 9.03 -15.42 16.05
C ILE A 36 8.38 -14.85 17.30
N ASN A 37 8.79 -15.36 18.46
CA ASN A 37 8.41 -14.88 19.79
C ASN A 37 9.61 -14.75 20.76
N ASP A 38 10.83 -14.96 20.30
CA ASP A 38 12.05 -14.74 21.08
C ASP A 38 12.27 -13.24 21.31
N PRO A 39 12.31 -12.77 22.57
CA PRO A 39 12.51 -11.35 22.88
C PRO A 39 13.88 -10.80 22.47
N LYS A 40 14.85 -11.66 22.16
CA LYS A 40 16.17 -11.26 21.66
C LYS A 40 16.24 -11.08 20.14
N TYR A 41 15.11 -11.29 19.46
CA TYR A 41 15.04 -11.19 18.02
C TYR A 41 15.36 -9.78 17.51
N ASP A 42 16.23 -9.71 16.49
CA ASP A 42 16.48 -8.49 15.71
C ASP A 42 16.02 -8.69 14.25
N PRO A 43 15.06 -7.90 13.76
CA PRO A 43 14.57 -7.99 12.37
C PRO A 43 15.65 -7.90 11.30
N LYS A 44 16.79 -7.25 11.59
CA LYS A 44 17.90 -7.12 10.64
C LYS A 44 18.59 -8.45 10.36
N THR A 45 18.48 -9.42 11.26
CA THR A 45 19.17 -10.71 11.14
C THR A 45 18.48 -11.68 10.19
N ILE A 46 17.28 -11.37 9.73
CA ILE A 46 16.47 -12.24 8.87
C ILE A 46 16.26 -11.72 7.44
N ASP A 47 16.75 -10.53 7.13
CA ASP A 47 16.73 -9.97 5.75
C ASP A 47 18.01 -10.35 5.00
N LEU A 48 18.14 -11.63 4.68
CA LEU A 48 19.36 -12.19 4.11
C LEU A 48 19.44 -11.94 2.59
N PRO A 49 20.65 -11.76 2.05
CA PRO A 49 20.87 -11.69 0.60
C PRO A 49 20.31 -12.91 -0.15
N GLY A 50 19.71 -12.69 -1.32
CA GLY A 50 19.18 -13.74 -2.16
C GLY A 50 17.76 -14.23 -1.80
N LEU A 51 17.16 -13.77 -0.70
CA LEU A 51 15.76 -14.03 -0.40
C LEU A 51 14.86 -13.35 -1.42
N GLN A 52 13.73 -13.99 -1.76
CA GLN A 52 12.78 -13.52 -2.76
C GLN A 52 11.38 -13.39 -2.17
N LEU A 53 10.60 -12.45 -2.70
CA LEU A 53 9.17 -12.33 -2.44
C LEU A 53 8.36 -12.65 -3.71
N LEU A 54 8.38 -11.77 -4.69
CA LEU A 54 7.62 -11.95 -5.94
C LEU A 54 8.42 -12.66 -7.05
N GLY A 55 9.73 -12.57 -6.98
CA GLY A 55 10.65 -13.07 -8.00
C GLY A 55 10.72 -12.19 -9.26
N PRO A 56 11.78 -12.36 -10.09
CA PRO A 56 12.11 -11.42 -11.18
C PRO A 56 11.00 -11.25 -12.21
N ARG A 57 10.23 -12.33 -12.51
CA ARG A 57 9.15 -12.29 -13.51
C ARG A 57 8.01 -11.37 -13.06
N GLN A 58 7.59 -11.46 -11.81
CA GLN A 58 6.50 -10.63 -11.31
C GLN A 58 6.95 -9.18 -11.05
N GLU A 59 8.19 -8.97 -10.63
CA GLU A 59 8.77 -7.63 -10.51
C GLU A 59 8.80 -6.92 -11.88
N LYS A 60 9.25 -7.63 -12.94
CA LYS A 60 9.19 -7.13 -14.31
C LYS A 60 7.76 -6.86 -14.77
N PHE A 61 6.82 -7.76 -14.42
CA PHE A 61 5.40 -7.56 -14.71
C PHE A 61 4.87 -6.29 -14.03
N LEU A 62 5.12 -6.10 -12.73
CA LEU A 62 4.68 -4.91 -11.99
C LEU A 62 5.29 -3.62 -12.56
N LYS A 63 6.57 -3.65 -12.91
CA LYS A 63 7.23 -2.52 -13.57
C LYS A 63 6.51 -2.13 -14.86
N ASN A 64 6.30 -3.08 -15.77
CA ASN A 64 5.62 -2.82 -17.04
C ASN A 64 4.16 -2.39 -16.82
N TRP A 65 3.46 -3.03 -15.90
CA TRP A 65 2.09 -2.70 -15.55
C TRP A 65 1.96 -1.29 -14.98
N SER A 66 2.91 -0.84 -14.16
CA SER A 66 2.87 0.51 -13.59
C SER A 66 2.95 1.60 -14.65
N GLU A 67 3.57 1.32 -15.79
CA GLU A 67 3.76 2.27 -16.91
C GLU A 67 2.67 2.19 -17.98
N ASP A 68 1.96 1.06 -18.09
CA ASP A 68 0.88 0.84 -19.07
C ASP A 68 -0.49 1.19 -18.48
N TRP A 69 -1.08 2.28 -18.96
CA TRP A 69 -2.39 2.78 -18.54
C TRP A 69 -3.48 2.56 -19.58
N THR A 70 -3.30 1.61 -20.48
CA THR A 70 -4.29 1.26 -21.51
C THR A 70 -5.62 0.90 -20.85
N ASN A 71 -6.68 1.64 -21.20
CA ASN A 71 -8.04 1.51 -20.69
C ASN A 71 -8.18 1.69 -19.15
N ALA A 72 -7.18 2.26 -18.48
CA ALA A 72 -7.18 2.48 -17.04
C ALA A 72 -7.27 3.97 -16.69
N GLU A 73 -8.07 4.28 -15.68
CA GLU A 73 -8.14 5.59 -15.03
C GLU A 73 -7.53 5.56 -13.62
N MET A 74 -7.64 4.43 -12.94
CA MET A 74 -7.05 4.16 -11.63
C MET A 74 -6.40 2.77 -11.64
N LYS A 75 -5.54 2.52 -10.66
CA LYS A 75 -4.87 1.23 -10.52
C LYS A 75 -4.97 0.70 -9.09
N GLY A 76 -5.00 -0.63 -8.98
CA GLY A 76 -4.94 -1.37 -7.73
C GLY A 76 -4.08 -2.63 -7.86
N VAL A 77 -3.64 -3.16 -6.74
CA VAL A 77 -2.91 -4.42 -6.68
C VAL A 77 -3.70 -5.38 -5.80
N LEU A 78 -3.87 -6.60 -6.26
CA LEU A 78 -4.45 -7.71 -5.51
C LEU A 78 -3.34 -8.70 -5.19
N SER A 79 -3.18 -9.04 -3.92
CA SER A 79 -2.29 -10.10 -3.49
C SER A 79 -2.97 -10.96 -2.42
N GLN A 80 -2.38 -12.09 -2.06
CA GLN A 80 -2.96 -12.96 -1.04
C GLN A 80 -2.87 -12.31 0.33
N THR A 81 -1.71 -11.77 0.73
CA THR A 81 -1.46 -11.28 2.07
C THR A 81 -0.81 -9.88 2.10
N ALA A 82 -0.80 -9.25 3.29
CA ALA A 82 -0.30 -7.90 3.50
C ALA A 82 1.23 -7.79 3.36
N PHE A 83 1.71 -6.66 2.85
CA PHE A 83 3.13 -6.30 2.83
C PHE A 83 3.62 -5.72 4.18
N CYS A 84 3.05 -6.21 5.28
CA CYS A 84 3.47 -5.88 6.65
C CYS A 84 2.97 -6.94 7.63
N GLY A 85 3.59 -7.00 8.81
CA GLY A 85 3.19 -7.84 9.93
C GLY A 85 2.28 -7.07 10.89
N ALA A 86 1.01 -6.81 10.52
CA ALA A 86 0.06 -6.11 11.38
C ALA A 86 -0.52 -6.99 12.51
N VAL A 87 -0.39 -8.30 12.41
CA VAL A 87 -0.90 -9.23 13.44
C VAL A 87 0.15 -9.42 14.53
N HIS A 88 -0.15 -8.97 15.74
CA HIS A 88 0.75 -9.12 16.89
C HIS A 88 0.28 -10.15 17.90
N MET A 89 -0.98 -10.56 17.87
CA MET A 89 -1.50 -11.61 18.75
C MET A 89 -2.27 -12.67 17.97
N HIS A 90 -2.01 -13.92 18.29
CA HIS A 90 -2.63 -15.09 17.71
C HIS A 90 -3.45 -15.84 18.76
N GLY A 91 -4.76 -15.84 18.60
CA GLY A 91 -5.63 -16.65 19.45
C GLY A 91 -5.87 -16.14 20.86
N GLY A 92 -5.17 -15.12 21.33
CA GLY A 92 -5.40 -14.53 22.65
C GLY A 92 -4.25 -13.65 23.16
N PRO A 93 -4.47 -12.88 24.22
CA PRO A 93 -3.49 -11.92 24.74
C PRO A 93 -2.13 -12.54 25.17
N LYS A 94 -2.15 -13.81 25.53
CA LYS A 94 -0.92 -14.56 25.92
C LYS A 94 -0.15 -15.15 24.72
N SER A 95 -0.70 -15.11 23.51
CA SER A 95 -0.11 -15.70 22.30
C SER A 95 0.48 -14.63 21.39
N ARG A 96 1.28 -13.71 21.99
CA ARG A 96 1.92 -12.64 21.22
C ARG A 96 3.03 -13.21 20.32
N LEU A 97 2.94 -12.86 19.04
CA LEU A 97 4.06 -12.99 18.11
C LEU A 97 4.79 -11.67 18.02
N LEU A 98 6.12 -11.71 17.97
CA LEU A 98 6.91 -10.55 17.59
C LEU A 98 6.90 -10.35 16.08
N ALA A 99 7.00 -11.44 15.32
CA ALA A 99 6.90 -11.42 13.87
C ALA A 99 6.26 -12.71 13.33
N ASP A 100 5.51 -12.56 12.23
CA ASP A 100 4.97 -13.63 11.41
C ASP A 100 5.60 -13.53 10.00
N LEU A 101 6.47 -14.47 9.66
CA LEU A 101 7.21 -14.50 8.40
C LEU A 101 6.34 -14.98 7.23
N ASP A 102 5.13 -15.43 7.51
CA ASP A 102 4.20 -15.88 6.47
C ASP A 102 3.60 -14.69 5.70
N CYS A 103 3.45 -13.51 6.33
CA CYS A 103 3.01 -12.30 5.64
C CYS A 103 4.07 -11.78 4.65
N ASN A 104 3.67 -10.95 3.70
CA ASN A 104 4.60 -10.32 2.72
C ASN A 104 5.42 -9.16 3.29
N GLY A 105 5.38 -8.94 4.59
CA GLY A 105 6.30 -8.06 5.29
C GLY A 105 7.74 -8.58 5.32
N TRP A 106 7.92 -9.88 5.09
CA TRP A 106 9.22 -10.55 4.99
C TRP A 106 9.34 -11.31 3.66
N PRO A 107 10.52 -11.37 3.03
CA PRO A 107 11.79 -10.66 3.35
C PRO A 107 11.69 -9.15 3.08
N GLN A 108 12.34 -8.33 3.92
CA GLN A 108 12.13 -6.88 3.94
C GLN A 108 12.64 -6.17 2.67
N THR A 109 13.84 -6.51 2.20
CA THR A 109 14.41 -5.91 0.97
C THR A 109 13.56 -6.20 -0.27
N PRO A 110 13.18 -7.45 -0.59
CA PRO A 110 12.23 -7.74 -1.67
C PRO A 110 10.83 -7.10 -1.47
N ARG A 111 10.36 -7.03 -0.21
CA ARG A 111 9.11 -6.33 0.14
C ARG A 111 9.19 -4.85 -0.22
N ASN A 112 10.26 -4.17 0.14
CA ASN A 112 10.44 -2.76 -0.16
C ASN A 112 10.42 -2.50 -1.67
N LYS A 113 11.06 -3.35 -2.45
CA LYS A 113 11.03 -3.30 -3.92
C LYS A 113 9.62 -3.48 -4.49
N ALA A 114 8.83 -4.42 -3.97
CA ALA A 114 7.45 -4.62 -4.39
C ALA A 114 6.57 -3.39 -4.07
N VAL A 115 6.67 -2.86 -2.85
CA VAL A 115 5.93 -1.67 -2.41
C VAL A 115 6.31 -0.44 -3.24
N GLU A 116 7.60 -0.30 -3.60
CA GLU A 116 8.06 0.77 -4.49
C GLU A 116 7.43 0.68 -5.88
N LEU A 117 7.37 -0.50 -6.47
CA LEU A 117 6.75 -0.71 -7.79
C LEU A 117 5.25 -0.39 -7.77
N ILE A 118 4.54 -0.71 -6.67
CA ILE A 118 3.13 -0.37 -6.47
C ILE A 118 2.96 1.15 -6.35
N ARG A 119 3.81 1.81 -5.56
CA ARG A 119 3.83 3.26 -5.38
C ARG A 119 3.97 4.02 -6.70
N ARG A 120 4.78 3.52 -7.64
CA ARG A 120 5.00 4.14 -8.96
C ARG A 120 3.72 4.34 -9.77
N ALA A 121 2.69 3.55 -9.53
CA ALA A 121 1.39 3.68 -10.19
C ALA A 121 0.35 4.40 -9.33
N TRP A 122 0.71 4.92 -8.16
CA TRP A 122 -0.21 5.45 -7.16
C TRP A 122 -1.38 4.48 -6.87
N ALA A 123 -1.08 3.19 -6.89
CA ALA A 123 -2.05 2.13 -6.73
C ALA A 123 -2.25 1.79 -5.25
N VAL A 124 -3.48 1.49 -4.86
CA VAL A 124 -3.77 0.88 -3.56
C VAL A 124 -3.49 -0.62 -3.62
N HIS A 125 -3.16 -1.21 -2.48
CA HIS A 125 -2.99 -2.64 -2.31
C HIS A 125 -4.19 -3.23 -1.56
N LEU A 126 -4.78 -4.29 -2.09
CA LEU A 126 -5.90 -5.03 -1.49
C LEU A 126 -5.46 -6.48 -1.27
N CYS A 127 -5.69 -7.01 -0.07
CA CYS A 127 -5.31 -8.37 0.30
C CYS A 127 -6.21 -8.95 1.39
N GLY A 128 -5.90 -10.15 1.85
CA GLY A 128 -6.61 -10.88 2.90
C GLY A 128 -5.66 -11.64 3.81
N ASP A 129 -5.98 -12.90 4.12
CA ASP A 129 -5.18 -13.92 4.81
C ASP A 129 -4.89 -13.67 6.30
N GLN A 130 -4.69 -12.44 6.70
CA GLN A 130 -4.22 -12.11 8.06
C GLN A 130 -5.27 -12.30 9.16
N HIS A 131 -6.53 -12.61 8.83
CA HIS A 131 -7.65 -12.75 9.79
C HIS A 131 -7.83 -11.52 10.69
N LEU A 132 -7.35 -10.38 10.23
CA LEU A 132 -7.45 -9.07 10.88
C LEU A 132 -7.65 -8.02 9.80
N ALA A 133 -8.76 -7.31 9.86
CA ALA A 133 -8.94 -6.17 8.97
C ALA A 133 -8.05 -5.01 9.39
N VAL A 134 -7.28 -4.46 8.46
CA VAL A 134 -6.48 -3.26 8.70
C VAL A 134 -6.44 -2.38 7.46
N VAL A 135 -6.35 -1.07 7.66
CA VAL A 135 -5.79 -0.14 6.68
C VAL A 135 -4.46 0.35 7.21
N VAL A 136 -3.41 0.10 6.46
CA VAL A 136 -2.07 0.60 6.74
C VAL A 136 -1.58 1.46 5.59
N LYS A 137 -0.76 2.45 5.88
CA LYS A 137 0.06 3.09 4.86
C LYS A 137 1.47 2.56 4.99
N HIS A 138 1.96 1.91 3.93
CA HIS A 138 3.30 1.30 3.94
C HIS A 138 4.38 2.38 3.94
N GLY A 139 5.47 2.10 4.66
CA GLY A 139 6.71 2.86 4.59
C GLY A 139 7.83 2.01 3.99
N ILE A 140 8.77 2.66 3.30
CA ILE A 140 10.01 2.10 2.78
C ILE A 140 11.18 2.78 3.51
N SER A 141 11.47 4.02 3.14
CA SER A 141 12.50 4.84 3.78
C SER A 141 11.96 5.61 4.98
N ASP A 142 10.72 6.10 4.88
CA ASP A 142 10.01 6.83 5.93
C ASP A 142 8.62 6.25 6.17
N HIS A 143 8.00 6.59 7.32
CA HIS A 143 6.62 6.24 7.57
C HIS A 143 5.72 6.93 6.52
N GLY A 144 4.78 6.14 5.98
CA GLY A 144 3.79 6.66 5.04
C GLY A 144 4.32 7.11 3.68
N ASP A 145 5.55 6.79 3.29
CA ASP A 145 6.10 7.12 1.98
C ASP A 145 5.67 6.14 0.85
N GLY A 146 4.90 5.11 1.19
CA GLY A 146 4.37 4.10 0.27
C GLY A 146 2.84 4.16 0.11
N PRO A 147 2.26 3.16 -0.57
CA PRO A 147 0.83 3.07 -0.84
C PRO A 147 0.02 2.65 0.39
N TYR A 148 -1.27 2.92 0.34
CA TYR A 148 -2.23 2.33 1.27
C TYR A 148 -2.46 0.86 0.94
N GLY A 149 -2.48 0.03 1.99
CA GLY A 149 -2.88 -1.37 1.95
C GLY A 149 -4.15 -1.59 2.76
N PHE A 150 -5.12 -2.26 2.18
CA PHE A 150 -6.31 -2.72 2.87
C PHE A 150 -6.31 -4.24 2.93
N THR A 151 -6.19 -4.79 4.14
CA THR A 151 -6.42 -6.21 4.41
C THR A 151 -7.87 -6.39 4.77
N SER A 152 -8.61 -7.14 3.96
CA SER A 152 -10.01 -7.48 4.22
C SER A 152 -10.12 -8.36 5.48
N PRO A 153 -11.18 -8.24 6.28
CA PRO A 153 -11.44 -9.17 7.37
C PRO A 153 -11.66 -10.59 6.84
N ALA A 154 -11.42 -11.60 7.65
CA ALA A 154 -11.85 -12.95 7.33
C ALA A 154 -13.38 -13.04 7.37
N LEU A 155 -13.96 -13.71 6.38
CA LEU A 155 -15.41 -13.93 6.36
C LEU A 155 -15.86 -14.83 7.53
N VAL A 156 -14.98 -15.73 7.95
CA VAL A 156 -15.16 -16.59 9.13
C VAL A 156 -13.83 -16.73 9.89
N ASN A 157 -13.78 -16.19 11.09
CA ASN A 157 -12.69 -16.38 12.06
C ASN A 157 -13.07 -17.50 13.03
N THR A 158 -12.75 -18.74 12.74
CA THR A 158 -13.34 -19.89 13.44
C THR A 158 -13.01 -19.94 14.93
N ILE A 159 -11.76 -20.05 15.32
CA ILE A 159 -11.40 -20.31 16.73
C ILE A 159 -10.34 -19.37 17.29
N TYR A 160 -9.72 -18.57 16.47
CA TYR A 160 -8.73 -17.59 16.91
C TYR A 160 -8.94 -16.27 16.18
N GLY A 161 -9.27 -15.24 16.93
CA GLY A 161 -9.12 -13.89 16.45
C GLY A 161 -7.65 -13.54 16.37
N ARG A 162 -7.31 -12.58 15.55
CA ARG A 162 -6.01 -11.95 15.50
C ARG A 162 -6.17 -10.49 15.84
N TRP A 163 -5.17 -9.90 16.54
CA TRP A 163 -5.24 -8.54 17.03
C TRP A 163 -4.05 -7.72 16.56
N TRP A 164 -4.34 -6.50 16.21
CA TRP A 164 -3.36 -5.43 16.27
C TRP A 164 -3.24 -4.93 17.71
N HIS A 165 -2.04 -5.02 18.26
CA HIS A 165 -1.71 -4.50 19.56
C HIS A 165 -0.23 -4.15 19.55
N PRO A 166 0.16 -2.87 19.51
CA PRO A 166 1.54 -2.47 19.40
C PRO A 166 2.34 -2.95 20.64
N LEU A 167 3.65 -3.09 20.48
CA LEU A 167 4.50 -3.65 21.53
C LEU A 167 4.56 -2.75 22.76
N ASP A 168 4.48 -1.45 22.57
CA ASP A 168 4.52 -0.43 23.64
C ASP A 168 3.14 -0.04 24.18
N GLU A 169 2.07 -0.62 23.64
CA GLU A 169 0.67 -0.42 24.07
C GLU A 169 0.20 1.05 24.01
N GLN A 170 0.83 1.86 23.17
CA GLN A 170 0.51 3.28 23.00
C GLN A 170 0.17 3.58 21.53
N SER A 171 -0.54 4.69 21.30
CA SER A 171 -0.64 5.25 19.95
C SER A 171 0.75 5.62 19.43
N GLY A 172 0.99 5.37 18.15
CA GLY A 172 2.20 5.80 17.49
C GLY A 172 2.30 7.32 17.38
N PRO A 173 3.48 7.88 17.04
CA PRO A 173 3.56 9.24 16.52
C PRO A 173 2.58 9.47 15.37
N ASN A 174 2.11 10.70 15.19
CA ASN A 174 1.17 11.08 14.13
C ASN A 174 -0.12 10.20 14.14
N PRO A 175 -0.83 10.08 15.26
CA PRO A 175 -2.06 9.30 15.32
C PRO A 175 -3.11 9.87 14.36
N VAL A 176 -4.02 9.01 13.91
CA VAL A 176 -5.11 9.46 13.02
C VAL A 176 -6.03 10.41 13.80
N PRO A 177 -6.21 11.66 13.34
CA PRO A 177 -7.04 12.63 14.03
C PRO A 177 -8.47 12.13 14.20
N ASN A 178 -9.03 12.30 15.40
CA ASN A 178 -10.40 11.93 15.75
C ASN A 178 -10.73 10.43 15.55
N SER A 179 -9.74 9.56 15.43
CA SER A 179 -9.98 8.12 15.37
C SER A 179 -10.51 7.62 16.72
N PRO A 180 -11.55 6.77 16.74
CA PRO A 180 -11.99 6.10 17.96
C PRO A 180 -11.03 4.96 18.36
N LEU A 181 -10.06 4.63 17.51
CA LEU A 181 -9.12 3.53 17.71
C LEU A 181 -7.87 4.00 18.46
N PRO A 182 -7.50 3.38 19.59
CA PRO A 182 -6.42 3.87 20.45
C PRO A 182 -5.02 3.72 19.82
N TRP A 183 -4.80 2.73 18.94
CA TRP A 183 -3.47 2.39 18.45
C TRP A 183 -3.31 2.71 16.96
N THR A 184 -3.46 3.98 16.60
CA THR A 184 -3.20 4.50 15.24
C THR A 184 -1.90 5.30 15.20
N GLY A 185 -1.40 5.62 14.00
CA GLY A 185 -0.18 6.39 13.78
C GLY A 185 1.00 5.52 13.33
N ASP A 186 2.21 6.02 13.53
CA ASP A 186 3.44 5.46 12.99
C ASP A 186 4.05 4.41 13.91
N PHE A 187 4.30 3.23 13.36
CA PHE A 187 4.90 2.10 14.07
C PHE A 187 5.97 1.42 13.20
N LYS A 188 6.78 0.60 13.83
CA LYS A 188 7.46 -0.50 13.16
C LYS A 188 6.71 -1.77 13.45
N ASP A 189 6.43 -2.58 12.41
CA ASP A 189 5.92 -3.93 12.62
C ASP A 189 7.01 -4.84 13.20
N GLY A 190 6.63 -6.06 13.58
CA GLY A 190 7.58 -7.01 14.15
C GLY A 190 8.72 -7.42 13.21
N LEU A 191 8.61 -7.12 11.93
CA LEU A 191 9.64 -7.36 10.91
C LEU A 191 10.54 -6.13 10.69
N GLY A 192 10.30 -5.05 11.45
CA GLY A 192 11.04 -3.79 11.32
C GLY A 192 10.57 -2.88 10.19
N ASN A 193 9.52 -3.25 9.46
CA ASN A 193 8.96 -2.39 8.42
C ASN A 193 8.25 -1.19 9.04
N LYS A 194 8.48 -0.01 8.48
CA LYS A 194 7.72 1.19 8.84
C LYS A 194 6.29 1.07 8.32
N ILE A 195 5.31 1.30 9.18
CA ILE A 195 3.89 1.33 8.85
C ILE A 195 3.22 2.50 9.55
N SER A 196 2.22 3.12 8.91
CA SER A 196 1.29 3.99 9.61
C SER A 196 -0.05 3.25 9.69
N MET A 197 -0.46 2.86 10.90
CA MET A 197 -1.74 2.20 11.15
C MET A 197 -2.86 3.24 11.09
N ILE A 198 -3.79 3.04 10.16
CA ILE A 198 -4.89 3.97 9.94
C ILE A 198 -6.17 3.48 10.61
N ALA A 199 -6.51 2.21 10.40
CA ALA A 199 -7.67 1.57 11.03
C ALA A 199 -7.44 0.06 11.16
N TYR A 200 -8.11 -0.55 12.13
CA TYR A 200 -8.09 -2.00 12.37
C TYR A 200 -9.39 -2.45 13.03
N ALA A 201 -9.75 -3.73 12.89
CA ALA A 201 -10.93 -4.30 13.52
C ALA A 201 -10.50 -5.47 14.43
N ASN A 202 -10.22 -5.16 15.69
CA ASN A 202 -9.89 -6.17 16.70
C ASN A 202 -11.14 -6.92 17.17
N PRO A 203 -11.08 -8.24 17.40
CA PRO A 203 -12.15 -8.99 18.06
C PRO A 203 -12.38 -8.48 19.50
N GLU A 204 -13.63 -8.28 19.86
CA GLU A 204 -14.03 -8.02 21.26
C GLU A 204 -14.01 -9.31 22.09
N ASN A 205 -14.50 -10.40 21.51
CA ASN A 205 -14.53 -11.72 22.13
C ASN A 205 -14.44 -12.82 21.06
N ARG A 206 -13.34 -13.57 21.06
CA ARG A 206 -13.12 -14.66 20.09
C ARG A 206 -14.08 -15.84 20.23
N ASN A 207 -14.69 -16.02 21.39
CA ASN A 207 -15.62 -17.13 21.67
C ASN A 207 -17.07 -16.79 21.28
N ASP A 208 -17.36 -15.53 20.98
CA ASP A 208 -18.66 -15.10 20.51
C ASP A 208 -18.60 -14.83 19.00
N GLU A 209 -19.37 -15.60 18.23
CA GLU A 209 -19.40 -15.50 16.76
C GLU A 209 -19.70 -14.09 16.25
N LYS A 210 -20.49 -13.32 16.98
CA LYS A 210 -20.83 -11.93 16.62
C LYS A 210 -19.76 -10.91 16.99
N LYS A 211 -18.75 -11.32 17.76
CA LYS A 211 -17.71 -10.44 18.32
C LYS A 211 -16.27 -10.81 17.90
N ARG A 212 -16.14 -11.72 16.94
CA ARG A 212 -14.81 -12.18 16.42
C ARG A 212 -14.14 -11.24 15.44
N ALA A 213 -14.78 -10.14 15.09
CA ALA A 213 -14.40 -9.28 13.97
C ALA A 213 -14.39 -10.01 12.61
N ASP A 214 -15.22 -11.04 12.45
CA ASP A 214 -15.54 -11.63 11.16
C ASP A 214 -16.27 -10.61 10.31
N GLY A 215 -16.02 -10.61 9.00
CA GLY A 215 -16.65 -9.62 8.17
C GLY A 215 -16.25 -9.69 6.72
N TYR A 216 -16.54 -8.63 6.01
CA TYR A 216 -16.17 -8.44 4.62
C TYR A 216 -15.75 -7.00 4.37
N GLY A 217 -14.87 -6.84 3.42
CA GLY A 217 -14.38 -5.53 2.98
C GLY A 217 -14.98 -5.14 1.64
N ILE A 218 -15.22 -3.84 1.44
CA ILE A 218 -15.58 -3.27 0.15
C ILE A 218 -14.60 -2.16 -0.17
N ALA A 219 -14.02 -2.18 -1.37
CA ALA A 219 -13.19 -1.09 -1.88
C ALA A 219 -13.93 -0.37 -3.02
N ARG A 220 -14.31 0.89 -2.80
CA ARG A 220 -15.03 1.71 -3.79
C ARG A 220 -14.09 2.67 -4.48
N PHE A 221 -13.87 2.48 -5.77
CA PHE A 221 -13.05 3.35 -6.60
C PHE A 221 -13.91 4.45 -7.23
N ASN A 222 -13.65 5.69 -6.87
CA ASN A 222 -14.28 6.86 -7.47
C ASN A 222 -13.34 7.49 -8.51
N LYS A 223 -13.54 7.16 -9.77
CA LYS A 223 -12.71 7.66 -10.88
C LYS A 223 -12.83 9.17 -11.07
N LYS A 224 -14.03 9.74 -10.84
CA LYS A 224 -14.27 11.18 -10.98
C LYS A 224 -13.45 11.98 -9.96
N ASN A 225 -13.37 11.52 -8.72
CA ASN A 225 -12.66 12.21 -7.64
C ASN A 225 -11.24 11.68 -7.41
N ARG A 226 -10.87 10.56 -8.07
CA ARG A 226 -9.59 9.86 -7.86
C ARG A 226 -9.40 9.49 -6.38
N THR A 227 -10.43 8.93 -5.78
CA THR A 227 -10.41 8.43 -4.40
C THR A 227 -10.76 6.95 -4.33
N VAL A 228 -10.29 6.29 -3.28
CA VAL A 228 -10.70 4.94 -2.93
C VAL A 228 -11.22 4.97 -1.50
N THR A 229 -12.43 4.41 -1.29
CA THR A 229 -13.02 4.26 0.04
C THR A 229 -12.96 2.78 0.43
N PHE A 230 -12.33 2.50 1.56
CA PHE A 230 -12.31 1.18 2.17
C PHE A 230 -13.39 1.10 3.24
N GLU A 231 -14.29 0.14 3.11
CA GLU A 231 -15.35 -0.16 4.06
C GLU A 231 -15.08 -1.50 4.72
N CYS A 232 -15.34 -1.61 6.01
CA CYS A 232 -15.16 -2.83 6.78
C CYS A 232 -16.45 -3.15 7.55
N TRP A 233 -17.11 -4.22 7.14
CA TRP A 233 -18.45 -4.58 7.62
C TRP A 233 -18.39 -5.83 8.47
N PRO A 234 -19.02 -5.84 9.68
CA PRO A 234 -19.24 -7.04 10.43
C PRO A 234 -20.05 -8.08 9.64
N ARG A 235 -19.76 -9.36 9.82
CA ARG A 235 -20.31 -10.47 9.03
C ARG A 235 -21.83 -10.44 8.88
N PHE A 236 -22.54 -10.06 9.94
CA PHE A 236 -23.99 -10.06 9.98
C PHE A 236 -24.62 -8.68 9.68
N SER A 237 -23.80 -7.69 9.33
CA SER A 237 -24.30 -6.35 8.97
C SER A 237 -24.70 -6.31 7.50
N ASP A 238 -25.72 -5.51 7.23
CA ASP A 238 -26.17 -5.22 5.87
C ASP A 238 -25.64 -3.85 5.44
N VAL A 239 -24.96 -3.79 4.30
CA VAL A 239 -24.41 -2.55 3.72
C VAL A 239 -25.45 -1.43 3.53
N ARG A 240 -26.73 -1.78 3.49
CA ARG A 240 -27.84 -0.81 3.40
C ARG A 240 -28.06 -0.02 4.67
N HIS A 241 -27.48 -0.42 5.80
CA HIS A 241 -27.64 0.27 7.09
C HIS A 241 -26.73 1.50 7.26
N GLY A 242 -25.91 1.81 6.26
CA GLY A 242 -25.03 2.97 6.28
C GLY A 242 -23.77 2.80 7.12
N ASP A 243 -22.98 3.88 7.23
CA ASP A 243 -21.64 3.86 7.83
C ASP A 243 -21.61 3.43 9.29
N GLY A 244 -22.64 3.75 10.06
CA GLY A 244 -22.75 3.39 11.48
C GLY A 244 -22.83 1.88 11.76
N ALA A 245 -23.05 1.05 10.73
CA ALA A 245 -23.02 -0.41 10.85
C ALA A 245 -21.65 -1.03 10.59
N GLN A 246 -20.65 -0.24 10.19
CA GLN A 246 -19.28 -0.69 9.99
C GLN A 246 -18.54 -0.84 11.33
N PHE A 247 -17.36 -1.47 11.30
CA PHE A 247 -16.48 -1.48 12.47
C PHE A 247 -16.05 -0.05 12.84
N PRO A 248 -15.76 0.22 14.14
CA PRO A 248 -15.28 1.53 14.57
C PRO A 248 -14.04 1.99 13.78
N GLY A 249 -14.01 3.27 13.41
CA GLY A 249 -12.92 3.85 12.62
C GLY A 249 -13.05 3.71 11.11
N TRP A 250 -14.11 3.09 10.62
CA TRP A 250 -14.41 2.93 9.19
C TRP A 250 -15.66 3.76 8.80
N PRO A 251 -15.84 4.15 7.50
CA PRO A 251 -14.94 3.89 6.36
C PRO A 251 -13.70 4.79 6.32
N ILE A 252 -12.69 4.38 5.56
CA ILE A 252 -11.48 5.17 5.27
C ILE A 252 -11.44 5.56 3.80
N THR A 253 -11.41 6.85 3.52
CA THR A 253 -11.29 7.37 2.14
C THR A 253 -9.90 7.97 1.92
N VAL A 254 -9.23 7.54 0.86
CA VAL A 254 -7.89 8.00 0.49
C VAL A 254 -7.87 8.55 -0.93
N ALA A 255 -7.11 9.62 -1.17
CA ALA A 255 -6.86 10.12 -2.50
C ALA A 255 -5.84 9.23 -3.24
N GLN A 256 -6.00 9.09 -4.55
CA GLN A 256 -5.09 8.28 -5.37
C GLN A 256 -3.64 8.75 -5.23
N ASP A 257 -3.38 10.04 -5.26
CA ASP A 257 -2.04 10.62 -5.15
C ASP A 257 -1.43 10.49 -3.74
N ALA A 258 -2.24 10.24 -2.72
CA ALA A 258 -1.77 9.94 -1.37
C ALA A 258 -1.07 8.57 -1.26
N ASN A 259 -1.16 7.71 -2.31
CA ASN A 259 -0.39 6.46 -2.39
C ASN A 259 1.12 6.66 -2.68
N ASP A 260 1.54 7.92 -2.86
CA ASP A 260 2.95 8.30 -2.84
C ASP A 260 3.14 9.41 -1.81
N GLY A 261 3.54 9.05 -0.62
CA GLY A 261 3.70 9.96 0.51
C GLY A 261 5.13 10.46 0.71
N ARG A 262 6.01 10.32 -0.28
CA ARG A 262 7.38 10.86 -0.18
C ARG A 262 7.36 12.37 0.03
N LYS A 263 8.33 12.87 0.79
CA LYS A 263 8.48 14.31 1.00
C LYS A 263 8.79 15.01 -0.32
N VAL A 264 7.92 15.95 -0.70
CA VAL A 264 8.08 16.71 -1.95
C VAL A 264 9.26 17.69 -1.82
N ALA A 265 10.20 17.60 -2.75
CA ALA A 265 11.35 18.51 -2.85
C ALA A 265 11.04 19.71 -3.74
N GLY A 266 10.11 19.60 -4.67
CA GLY A 266 9.67 20.66 -5.56
C GLY A 266 8.63 20.19 -6.57
N TYR A 267 8.25 21.12 -7.44
CA TYR A 267 7.25 20.90 -8.48
C TYR A 267 7.83 21.28 -9.85
N LEU A 268 7.51 20.50 -10.87
CA LEU A 268 7.78 20.85 -12.26
C LEU A 268 6.64 21.76 -12.77
N PRO A 269 6.80 22.40 -13.93
CA PRO A 269 5.74 23.21 -14.51
C PRO A 269 4.42 22.45 -14.62
N GLU A 270 3.31 23.12 -14.35
CA GLU A 270 1.98 22.53 -14.54
C GLU A 270 1.73 22.27 -16.03
N LEU A 271 1.41 21.05 -16.37
CA LEU A 271 1.14 20.62 -17.73
C LEU A 271 -0.34 20.90 -18.04
N ILE A 272 -0.58 21.71 -19.08
CA ILE A 272 -1.91 22.03 -19.57
C ILE A 272 -2.13 21.27 -20.87
N PHE A 273 -3.10 20.35 -20.89
CA PHE A 273 -3.37 19.50 -22.03
C PHE A 273 -4.50 20.06 -22.89
N ALA A 274 -4.25 20.15 -24.21
CA ALA A 274 -5.24 20.61 -25.14
C ALA A 274 -6.51 19.75 -25.10
N ASN A 275 -7.67 20.38 -25.30
CA ASN A 275 -8.98 19.75 -25.39
C ASN A 275 -9.40 18.94 -24.12
N GLY A 276 -8.88 19.28 -22.95
CA GLY A 276 -9.25 18.60 -21.70
C GLY A 276 -8.88 17.12 -21.64
N LYS A 277 -7.95 16.66 -22.48
CA LYS A 277 -7.48 15.26 -22.47
C LYS A 277 -6.85 14.90 -21.14
N ASN A 278 -6.92 13.64 -20.77
CA ASN A 278 -6.32 13.05 -19.60
C ASN A 278 -5.19 12.07 -20.01
N PRO A 279 -4.04 12.56 -20.50
CA PRO A 279 -2.95 11.69 -20.91
C PRO A 279 -2.27 11.02 -19.71
N VAL A 280 -1.48 10.01 -20.01
CA VAL A 280 -0.56 9.38 -19.07
C VAL A 280 0.69 10.26 -18.96
N VAL A 281 1.12 10.52 -17.75
CA VAL A 281 2.31 11.29 -17.41
C VAL A 281 3.25 10.42 -16.60
N GLN A 282 4.48 10.26 -17.08
CA GLN A 282 5.58 9.59 -16.37
C GLN A 282 6.63 10.61 -15.98
N VAL A 283 7.07 10.57 -14.74
CA VAL A 283 8.15 11.43 -14.23
C VAL A 283 9.37 10.57 -13.91
N ILE A 284 10.52 10.99 -14.44
CA ILE A 284 11.79 10.28 -14.34
C ILE A 284 12.80 11.23 -13.70
N GLU A 285 13.61 10.74 -12.78
CA GLU A 285 14.77 11.46 -12.26
C GLU A 285 15.95 11.28 -13.22
N ASP A 286 16.50 12.35 -13.77
CA ASP A 286 17.52 12.27 -14.82
C ASP A 286 18.84 11.64 -14.32
N LYS A 287 19.21 11.88 -13.06
CA LYS A 287 20.46 11.40 -12.46
C LYS A 287 20.52 9.88 -12.33
N SER A 288 19.43 9.27 -11.85
CA SER A 288 19.36 7.82 -11.63
C SER A 288 18.75 7.07 -12.83
N GLY A 289 17.95 7.76 -13.65
CA GLY A 289 17.12 7.16 -14.68
C GLY A 289 15.88 6.46 -14.11
N ASP A 290 15.60 6.64 -12.82
CA ASP A 290 14.48 5.98 -12.16
C ASP A 290 13.14 6.63 -12.50
N VAL A 291 12.16 5.79 -12.84
CA VAL A 291 10.77 6.21 -12.94
C VAL A 291 10.25 6.47 -11.53
N LEU A 292 9.96 7.72 -11.22
CA LEU A 292 9.39 8.12 -9.94
C LEU A 292 7.94 7.67 -9.82
N TYR A 293 7.14 7.91 -10.87
CA TYR A 293 5.77 7.42 -11.01
C TYR A 293 5.28 7.59 -12.45
N THR A 294 4.21 6.84 -12.76
CA THR A 294 3.44 6.98 -14.01
C THR A 294 1.97 7.00 -13.65
N VAL A 295 1.24 8.05 -14.06
CA VAL A 295 -0.17 8.24 -13.68
C VAL A 295 -0.96 8.83 -14.84
N ARG A 296 -2.28 8.60 -14.85
CA ARG A 296 -3.17 9.30 -15.76
C ARG A 296 -3.58 10.64 -15.18
N ALA A 297 -3.33 11.73 -15.90
CA ALA A 297 -3.79 13.07 -15.58
C ALA A 297 -5.32 13.14 -15.48
N ARG A 298 -5.82 14.18 -14.86
CA ARG A 298 -7.26 14.42 -14.70
C ARG A 298 -7.58 15.90 -14.96
N GLY A 299 -8.70 16.15 -15.64
CA GLY A 299 -9.21 17.51 -15.85
C GLY A 299 -8.37 18.37 -16.79
N GLY A 300 -7.61 17.75 -17.69
CA GLY A 300 -6.79 18.47 -18.67
C GLY A 300 -5.56 19.18 -18.08
N ARG A 301 -5.25 18.95 -16.80
CA ARG A 301 -4.11 19.59 -16.11
C ARG A 301 -3.39 18.57 -15.22
N PHE A 302 -2.09 18.75 -15.04
CA PHE A 302 -1.30 17.97 -14.09
C PHE A 302 -0.06 18.72 -13.67
N GLN A 303 0.15 18.90 -12.36
CA GLN A 303 1.40 19.46 -11.83
C GLN A 303 2.27 18.35 -11.25
N PRO A 304 3.36 17.97 -11.93
CA PRO A 304 4.25 16.95 -11.41
C PRO A 304 4.97 17.43 -10.16
N ARG A 305 4.95 16.60 -9.11
CA ARG A 305 5.76 16.76 -7.91
C ARG A 305 6.97 15.83 -7.97
N VAL A 306 8.10 16.27 -7.45
CA VAL A 306 9.35 15.50 -7.44
C VAL A 306 9.96 15.46 -6.06
N TYR A 307 10.86 14.52 -5.84
CA TYR A 307 11.36 14.14 -4.52
C TYR A 307 12.86 14.38 -4.36
N SER A 308 13.50 14.91 -5.40
CA SER A 308 14.90 15.38 -5.41
C SER A 308 15.00 16.75 -6.06
N LYS A 309 16.15 17.44 -5.85
CA LYS A 309 16.43 18.77 -6.43
C LYS A 309 17.04 18.70 -7.83
N GLY A 310 17.37 17.53 -8.34
CA GLY A 310 17.99 17.35 -9.65
C GLY A 310 17.05 17.63 -10.82
N LYS A 311 17.56 17.49 -12.03
CA LYS A 311 16.77 17.55 -13.27
C LYS A 311 15.90 16.33 -13.43
N HIS A 312 14.75 16.52 -14.09
CA HIS A 312 13.76 15.50 -14.33
C HIS A 312 13.28 15.54 -15.77
N THR A 313 12.92 14.36 -16.27
CA THR A 313 12.28 14.18 -17.55
C THR A 313 10.82 13.78 -17.35
N VAL A 314 9.92 14.42 -18.12
CA VAL A 314 8.50 14.07 -18.14
C VAL A 314 8.16 13.48 -19.50
N LYS A 315 7.62 12.26 -19.51
CA LYS A 315 7.09 11.61 -20.71
C LYS A 315 5.58 11.59 -20.68
N ILE A 316 4.95 11.79 -21.84
CA ILE A 316 3.50 11.98 -21.96
C ILE A 316 2.98 11.16 -23.15
N GLY A 317 1.78 10.59 -23.03
CA GLY A 317 1.09 9.92 -24.12
C GLY A 317 -0.35 9.53 -23.75
N LEU A 318 -1.13 9.02 -24.65
CA LEU A 318 -2.56 8.78 -24.39
C LEU A 318 -2.82 7.53 -23.55
N GLN A 319 -2.11 6.45 -23.80
CA GLN A 319 -2.27 5.17 -23.09
C GLN A 319 -0.97 4.73 -22.38
N LYS A 320 0.15 5.14 -22.95
CA LYS A 320 1.50 4.96 -22.43
C LYS A 320 2.26 6.27 -22.59
N PRO A 321 3.34 6.50 -21.83
CA PRO A 321 4.10 7.75 -21.89
C PRO A 321 5.10 7.76 -23.05
N ASP A 322 4.63 7.64 -24.30
CA ASP A 322 5.43 7.36 -25.50
C ASP A 322 5.32 8.41 -26.62
N ALA A 323 4.50 9.46 -26.45
CA ALA A 323 4.25 10.45 -27.53
C ALA A 323 5.14 11.71 -27.42
N LYS A 324 5.41 12.22 -26.22
CA LYS A 324 6.16 13.45 -26.01
C LYS A 324 7.12 13.33 -24.83
N THR A 325 8.29 13.91 -24.96
CA THR A 325 9.30 13.98 -23.89
C THR A 325 9.67 15.43 -23.61
N LEU A 326 9.65 15.82 -22.35
CA LEU A 326 10.11 17.10 -21.82
C LEU A 326 11.29 16.80 -20.90
N ALA A 327 12.51 17.06 -21.33
CA ALA A 327 13.73 16.71 -20.60
C ALA A 327 14.33 17.90 -19.85
N GLY A 328 15.13 17.62 -18.83
CA GLY A 328 15.93 18.60 -18.12
C GLY A 328 15.14 19.63 -17.29
N LEU A 329 13.93 19.29 -16.89
CA LEU A 329 13.07 20.18 -16.08
C LEU A 329 13.62 20.27 -14.64
N GLU A 330 13.78 21.48 -14.14
CA GLU A 330 14.23 21.75 -12.77
C GLU A 330 13.07 22.03 -11.84
N PRO A 331 13.03 21.42 -10.64
CA PRO A 331 11.97 21.64 -9.68
C PRO A 331 12.07 23.03 -9.05
N LYS A 332 10.89 23.63 -8.81
CA LYS A 332 10.73 24.92 -8.15
C LYS A 332 9.70 24.82 -7.02
N PRO A 333 9.60 25.81 -6.12
CA PRO A 333 8.43 25.95 -5.26
C PRO A 333 7.14 25.97 -6.09
N LYS A 334 6.06 25.43 -5.56
CA LYS A 334 4.79 25.26 -6.29
C LYS A 334 4.30 26.53 -6.98
N SER A 335 4.37 27.67 -6.28
CA SER A 335 3.96 28.98 -6.80
C SER A 335 4.86 29.54 -7.90
N ALA A 336 6.07 29.02 -8.06
CA ALA A 336 7.09 29.50 -9.01
C ALA A 336 7.35 28.51 -10.16
N ALA A 337 6.66 27.37 -10.18
CA ALA A 337 6.92 26.30 -11.15
C ALA A 337 6.47 26.66 -12.59
N GLY A 338 5.51 27.58 -12.74
CA GLY A 338 4.99 27.99 -14.04
C GLY A 338 4.07 26.97 -14.70
N GLU A 339 3.71 27.23 -15.95
CA GLU A 339 2.81 26.37 -16.75
C GLU A 339 3.46 26.05 -18.11
N LEU A 340 3.13 24.87 -18.65
CA LEU A 340 3.52 24.42 -19.99
C LEU A 340 2.31 23.88 -20.74
N ASN A 341 2.01 24.49 -21.90
CA ASN A 341 1.01 23.96 -22.82
C ASN A 341 1.57 22.74 -23.56
N VAL A 342 0.86 21.63 -23.51
CA VAL A 342 1.26 20.37 -24.09
C VAL A 342 0.19 19.91 -25.06
N SER A 343 0.51 19.91 -26.35
CA SER A 343 -0.24 19.17 -27.36
C SER A 343 0.19 17.70 -27.29
N ALA A 344 -0.73 16.86 -26.89
CA ALA A 344 -0.56 15.39 -26.84
C ALA A 344 -1.42 14.70 -27.89
#